data_c7338129872cd1ce89a1565fe4e8085d
#
_entry.id   c7338129872cd1ce89a1565fe4e8085d
#
_cell.length_a   1.000
_cell.length_b   1.000
_cell.length_c   1.000
_cell.angle_alpha   90.00
_cell.angle_beta   90.00
_cell.angle_gamma   90.00
#
_symmetry.space_group_name_H-M   'P 1'
#
loop_
_entity.id
_entity.type
_entity.pdbx_description
1 polymer ?
#
loop_
_entity_poly.entity_id
_entity_poly.type
_entity_poly.pdbx_seq_one_letter_code
_entity_poly.pdbx_strand_id
1 'polypeptide(L)'
;MDEWIDYYDSTHTIYASKLHRDLHFQIIARDIIGYISSPDQVVLDYACGEALFAARVADACAKLFLAEPAPGVRGRLIARFAPDTRIRVRSLDDLRKMDEQSIDLVVMNSVAQYMTPEVLDSALAVVRRLLKPHGCLVLGDILRPEVGMARDVAALVRFAATHGFLKDALIGLVSTALSDYRQLRAKVGL
;
A
#
# COMPACT_ATOMS: atom_id res chain seq x y z
N MET A 1 15.26 0.97 12.34
CA MET A 1 13.99 0.56 11.70
C MET A 1 13.33 1.85 11.30
N ASP A 2 12.75 1.93 10.12
CA ASP A 2 12.21 3.20 9.64
C ASP A 2 10.95 3.57 10.45
N GLU A 3 10.88 4.77 11.00
CA GLU A 3 9.80 5.23 11.89
C GLU A 3 8.39 5.04 11.31
N TRP A 4 8.25 5.09 9.98
CA TRP A 4 6.98 4.87 9.32
C TRP A 4 6.51 3.41 9.41
N ILE A 5 7.44 2.43 9.42
CA ILE A 5 7.11 1.02 9.60
C ILE A 5 6.52 0.78 10.99
N ASP A 6 7.16 1.36 12.02
CA ASP A 6 6.68 1.26 13.41
C ASP A 6 5.31 1.94 13.58
N TYR A 7 5.10 3.08 12.89
CA TYR A 7 3.81 3.75 12.89
C TYR A 7 2.70 2.87 12.29
N TYR A 8 2.94 2.26 11.12
CA TYR A 8 1.95 1.39 10.46
C TYR A 8 1.77 0.05 11.15
N ASP A 9 2.73 -0.41 11.95
CA ASP A 9 2.59 -1.62 12.77
C ASP A 9 1.77 -1.38 14.06
N SER A 10 1.62 -0.12 14.45
CA SER A 10 0.81 0.30 15.59
C SER A 10 -0.68 0.50 15.22
N THR A 11 -1.50 0.78 16.24
CA THR A 11 -2.87 1.27 16.00
C THR A 11 -2.80 2.73 15.56
N HIS A 12 -3.17 3.01 14.30
CA HIS A 12 -3.11 4.35 13.71
C HIS A 12 -4.49 4.86 13.30
N THR A 13 -4.61 6.19 13.13
CA THR A 13 -5.87 6.91 12.90
C THR A 13 -6.02 7.45 11.47
N ILE A 14 -5.26 6.91 10.51
CA ILE A 14 -5.31 7.39 9.10
C ILE A 14 -6.67 7.19 8.45
N TYR A 15 -7.41 6.18 8.88
CA TYR A 15 -8.75 5.94 8.36
C TYR A 15 -9.79 6.52 9.31
N ALA A 16 -10.64 7.42 8.80
CA ALA A 16 -11.71 8.06 9.58
C ALA A 16 -12.78 7.07 10.07
N SER A 17 -12.96 5.94 9.36
CA SER A 17 -13.90 4.89 9.73
C SER A 17 -13.55 3.56 9.04
N LYS A 18 -14.21 2.47 9.48
CA LYS A 18 -14.12 1.17 8.81
C LYS A 18 -14.53 1.27 7.34
N LEU A 19 -15.60 2.01 7.04
CA LEU A 19 -16.07 2.20 5.66
C LEU A 19 -15.01 2.92 4.81
N HIS A 20 -14.39 3.98 5.35
CA HIS A 20 -13.29 4.69 4.66
C HIS A 20 -12.15 3.71 4.32
N ARG A 21 -11.69 2.92 5.29
CA ARG A 21 -10.64 1.93 5.11
C ARG A 21 -11.02 0.88 4.06
N ASP A 22 -12.22 0.32 4.16
CA ASP A 22 -12.67 -0.72 3.23
C ASP A 22 -12.75 -0.17 1.79
N LEU A 23 -13.29 1.05 1.60
CA LEU A 23 -13.32 1.72 0.30
C LEU A 23 -11.93 2.01 -0.25
N HIS A 24 -11.01 2.48 0.59
CA HIS A 24 -9.63 2.73 0.19
C HIS A 24 -8.97 1.46 -0.38
N PHE A 25 -9.00 0.36 0.37
CA PHE A 25 -8.41 -0.90 -0.11
C PHE A 25 -9.18 -1.52 -1.29
N GLN A 26 -10.49 -1.26 -1.40
CA GLN A 26 -11.27 -1.68 -2.56
C GLN A 26 -10.82 -0.95 -3.83
N ILE A 27 -10.55 0.35 -3.74
CA ILE A 27 -10.04 1.16 -4.85
C ILE A 27 -8.65 0.65 -5.25
N ILE A 28 -7.73 0.46 -4.30
CA ILE A 28 -6.40 -0.08 -4.58
C ILE A 28 -6.49 -1.44 -5.30
N ALA A 29 -7.29 -2.36 -4.79
CA ALA A 29 -7.44 -3.67 -5.41
C ALA A 29 -8.01 -3.57 -6.85
N ARG A 30 -9.00 -2.70 -7.08
CA ARG A 30 -9.54 -2.44 -8.42
C ARG A 30 -8.47 -1.89 -9.36
N ASP A 31 -7.65 -0.95 -8.88
CA ASP A 31 -6.63 -0.31 -9.70
C ASP A 31 -5.50 -1.31 -10.02
N ILE A 32 -5.08 -2.14 -9.06
CA ILE A 32 -4.13 -3.24 -9.31
C ILE A 32 -4.68 -4.20 -10.38
N ILE A 33 -5.95 -4.61 -10.27
CA ILE A 33 -6.61 -5.48 -11.26
C ILE A 33 -6.61 -4.82 -12.63
N GLY A 34 -6.80 -3.50 -12.70
CA GLY A 34 -6.75 -2.74 -13.94
C GLY A 34 -5.38 -2.72 -14.65
N TYR A 35 -4.29 -2.97 -13.91
CA TYR A 35 -2.94 -3.08 -14.48
C TYR A 35 -2.58 -4.51 -14.91
N ILE A 36 -3.35 -5.52 -14.49
CA ILE A 36 -3.14 -6.92 -14.87
C ILE A 36 -3.64 -7.13 -16.31
N SER A 37 -2.74 -7.47 -17.22
CA SER A 37 -3.04 -7.64 -18.65
C SER A 37 -3.32 -9.09 -19.04
N SER A 38 -2.96 -10.06 -18.18
CA SER A 38 -3.19 -11.50 -18.39
C SER A 38 -3.35 -12.23 -17.06
N PRO A 39 -4.25 -13.23 -16.99
CA PRO A 39 -4.41 -14.06 -15.79
C PRO A 39 -3.18 -14.92 -15.46
N ASP A 40 -2.24 -15.06 -16.37
CA ASP A 40 -1.00 -15.81 -16.14
C ASP A 40 0.10 -14.99 -15.47
N GLN A 41 -0.14 -13.71 -15.24
CA GLN A 41 0.84 -12.81 -14.64
C GLN A 41 1.09 -13.14 -13.16
N VAL A 42 2.35 -12.96 -12.75
CA VAL A 42 2.80 -12.95 -11.37
C VAL A 42 2.90 -11.51 -10.91
N VAL A 43 2.16 -11.16 -9.87
CA VAL A 43 2.02 -9.79 -9.35
C VAL A 43 2.68 -9.66 -8.00
N LEU A 44 3.36 -8.55 -7.76
CA LEU A 44 3.90 -8.16 -6.46
C LEU A 44 3.28 -6.82 -6.03
N ASP A 45 2.57 -6.84 -4.92
CA ASP A 45 2.13 -5.63 -4.20
C ASP A 45 3.17 -5.31 -3.11
N TYR A 46 3.95 -4.25 -3.33
CA TYR A 46 5.09 -3.85 -2.50
C TYR A 46 4.66 -2.87 -1.42
N ALA A 47 4.90 -3.20 -0.16
CA ALA A 47 4.41 -2.50 1.03
C ALA A 47 2.87 -2.41 1.02
N CYS A 48 2.23 -3.56 0.88
CA CYS A 48 0.80 -3.72 0.59
C CYS A 48 -0.13 -3.33 1.75
N GLY A 49 0.40 -3.05 2.96
CA GLY A 49 -0.40 -2.77 4.13
C GLY A 49 -1.35 -3.91 4.49
N GLU A 50 -2.58 -3.59 4.87
CA GLU A 50 -3.57 -4.60 5.25
C GLU A 50 -4.13 -5.43 4.07
N ALA A 51 -3.97 -4.98 2.84
CA ALA A 51 -4.37 -5.66 1.61
C ALA A 51 -5.76 -6.36 1.70
N LEU A 52 -6.79 -5.65 2.22
CA LEU A 52 -8.07 -6.24 2.61
C LEU A 52 -8.77 -7.01 1.46
N PHE A 53 -8.57 -6.57 0.23
CA PHE A 53 -9.18 -7.16 -0.97
C PHE A 53 -8.19 -7.92 -1.85
N ALA A 54 -7.04 -8.37 -1.31
CA ALA A 54 -6.02 -9.09 -2.06
C ALA A 54 -6.55 -10.38 -2.72
N ALA A 55 -7.55 -11.05 -2.13
CA ALA A 55 -8.17 -12.21 -2.76
C ALA A 55 -8.76 -11.89 -4.14
N ARG A 56 -9.38 -10.71 -4.32
CA ARG A 56 -9.89 -10.27 -5.64
C ARG A 56 -8.75 -10.04 -6.65
N VAL A 57 -7.61 -9.53 -6.19
CA VAL A 57 -6.43 -9.38 -7.05
C VAL A 57 -5.90 -10.75 -7.45
N ALA A 58 -5.83 -11.70 -6.50
CA ALA A 58 -5.40 -13.07 -6.76
C ALA A 58 -6.34 -13.82 -7.71
N ASP A 59 -7.62 -13.46 -7.79
CA ASP A 59 -8.57 -14.02 -8.77
C ASP A 59 -8.26 -13.57 -10.21
N ALA A 60 -7.51 -12.47 -10.37
CA ALA A 60 -7.18 -11.89 -11.67
C ALA A 60 -5.78 -12.25 -12.18
N CYS A 61 -4.96 -12.98 -11.41
CA CYS A 61 -3.57 -13.29 -11.75
C CYS A 61 -3.20 -14.73 -11.36
N ALA A 62 -2.09 -15.24 -11.90
CA ALA A 62 -1.61 -16.59 -11.57
C ALA A 62 -1.07 -16.68 -10.14
N LYS A 63 -0.41 -15.63 -9.66
CA LYS A 63 0.14 -15.56 -8.30
C LYS A 63 0.26 -14.12 -7.83
N LEU A 64 -0.09 -13.88 -6.58
CA LEU A 64 0.06 -12.61 -5.91
C LEU A 64 1.07 -12.72 -4.76
N PHE A 65 2.13 -11.94 -4.82
CA PHE A 65 3.02 -11.70 -3.69
C PHE A 65 2.60 -10.43 -2.96
N LEU A 66 2.42 -10.52 -1.65
CA LEU A 66 2.18 -9.39 -0.75
C LEU A 66 3.45 -9.17 0.06
N ALA A 67 4.19 -8.11 -0.23
CA ALA A 67 5.37 -7.78 0.54
C ALA A 67 5.04 -6.68 1.56
N GLU A 68 5.24 -6.99 2.85
CA GLU A 68 4.90 -6.05 3.92
C GLU A 68 6.06 -5.93 4.92
N PRO A 69 6.62 -4.72 5.12
CA PRO A 69 7.71 -4.50 6.06
C PRO A 69 7.29 -4.62 7.53
N ALA A 70 6.10 -4.14 7.90
CA ALA A 70 5.62 -4.12 9.28
C ALA A 70 5.32 -5.54 9.79
N PRO A 71 6.04 -6.04 10.83
CA PRO A 71 5.95 -7.45 11.25
C PRO A 71 4.55 -7.86 11.71
N GLY A 72 3.85 -7.00 12.47
CA GLY A 72 2.52 -7.30 12.97
C GLY A 72 1.47 -7.32 11.86
N VAL A 73 1.53 -6.37 10.90
CA VAL A 73 0.68 -6.38 9.71
C VAL A 73 0.94 -7.63 8.89
N ARG A 74 2.22 -7.96 8.64
CA ARG A 74 2.63 -9.16 7.90
C ARG A 74 2.13 -10.44 8.57
N GLY A 75 2.21 -10.54 9.90
CA GLY A 75 1.67 -11.68 10.66
C GLY A 75 0.16 -11.86 10.44
N ARG A 76 -0.60 -10.77 10.45
CA ARG A 76 -2.05 -10.79 10.16
C ARG A 76 -2.35 -11.22 8.72
N LEU A 77 -1.55 -10.77 7.74
CA LEU A 77 -1.69 -11.20 6.35
C LEU A 77 -1.41 -12.69 6.18
N ILE A 78 -0.34 -13.21 6.79
CA ILE A 78 0.00 -14.64 6.77
C ILE A 78 -1.17 -15.46 7.30
N ALA A 79 -1.71 -15.09 8.46
CA ALA A 79 -2.85 -15.80 9.05
C ALA A 79 -4.11 -15.74 8.16
N ARG A 80 -4.40 -14.56 7.59
CA ARG A 80 -5.58 -14.34 6.74
C ARG A 80 -5.53 -15.14 5.45
N PHE A 81 -4.37 -15.19 4.79
CA PHE A 81 -4.23 -15.79 3.46
C PHE A 81 -3.57 -17.18 3.47
N ALA A 82 -3.35 -17.78 4.65
CA ALA A 82 -2.79 -19.13 4.75
C ALA A 82 -3.51 -20.19 3.90
N PRO A 83 -4.86 -20.15 3.76
CA PRO A 83 -5.57 -21.14 2.94
C PRO A 83 -5.43 -20.91 1.43
N ASP A 84 -5.12 -19.70 0.98
CA ASP A 84 -5.03 -19.39 -0.46
C ASP A 84 -3.62 -19.62 -0.99
N THR A 85 -3.46 -20.69 -1.78
CA THR A 85 -2.17 -21.05 -2.36
C THR A 85 -1.66 -20.10 -3.43
N ARG A 86 -2.50 -19.21 -3.96
CA ARG A 86 -2.14 -18.20 -4.96
C ARG A 86 -1.50 -16.97 -4.33
N ILE A 87 -1.77 -16.71 -3.02
CA ILE A 87 -1.23 -15.56 -2.28
C ILE A 87 0.00 -15.99 -1.47
N ARG A 88 1.07 -15.24 -1.56
CA ARG A 88 2.30 -15.45 -0.80
C ARG A 88 2.73 -14.17 -0.12
N VAL A 89 2.68 -14.17 1.20
CA VAL A 89 3.16 -13.04 2.01
C VAL A 89 4.67 -13.14 2.19
N ARG A 90 5.36 -12.00 2.08
CA ARG A 90 6.82 -11.88 2.15
C ARG A 90 7.21 -10.68 3.02
N SER A 91 8.39 -10.73 3.62
CA SER A 91 9.10 -9.54 4.08
C SER A 91 9.84 -8.88 2.91
N LEU A 92 10.31 -7.64 3.09
CA LEU A 92 11.15 -7.00 2.07
C LEU A 92 12.50 -7.73 1.91
N ASP A 93 13.02 -8.34 2.97
CA ASP A 93 14.25 -9.14 2.90
C ASP A 93 14.05 -10.45 2.12
N ASP A 94 12.85 -11.03 2.19
CA ASP A 94 12.54 -12.24 1.39
C ASP A 94 12.52 -11.93 -0.11
N LEU A 95 12.17 -10.70 -0.53
CA LEU A 95 12.22 -10.29 -1.93
C LEU A 95 13.64 -10.37 -2.50
N ARG A 96 14.67 -10.12 -1.66
CA ARG A 96 16.08 -10.22 -2.08
C ARG A 96 16.51 -11.65 -2.42
N LYS A 97 15.77 -12.65 -1.90
CA LYS A 97 16.05 -14.09 -2.08
C LYS A 97 15.21 -14.73 -3.19
N MET A 98 14.27 -13.99 -3.75
CA MET A 98 13.44 -14.48 -4.85
C MET A 98 14.25 -14.53 -6.15
N ASP A 99 13.83 -15.42 -7.04
CA ASP A 99 14.42 -15.57 -8.36
C ASP A 99 14.34 -14.28 -9.18
N GLU A 100 15.40 -13.99 -9.92
CA GLU A 100 15.42 -12.89 -10.86
C GLU A 100 14.38 -13.10 -11.97
N GLN A 101 13.87 -12.00 -12.53
CA GLN A 101 12.95 -12.04 -13.66
C GLN A 101 11.74 -12.97 -13.44
N SER A 102 11.20 -12.96 -12.20
CA SER A 102 10.10 -13.83 -11.79
C SER A 102 8.74 -13.12 -11.69
N ILE A 103 8.73 -11.77 -11.75
CA ILE A 103 7.53 -10.92 -11.56
C ILE A 103 7.18 -10.21 -12.86
N ASP A 104 5.89 -10.20 -13.21
CA ASP A 104 5.37 -9.51 -14.40
C ASP A 104 4.94 -8.08 -14.07
N LEU A 105 4.34 -7.87 -12.90
CA LEU A 105 3.83 -6.58 -12.44
C LEU A 105 4.22 -6.34 -10.99
N VAL A 106 4.87 -5.20 -10.73
CA VAL A 106 5.08 -4.69 -9.38
C VAL A 106 4.24 -3.42 -9.19
N VAL A 107 3.49 -3.36 -8.11
CA VAL A 107 2.77 -2.14 -7.70
C VAL A 107 3.35 -1.66 -6.38
N MET A 108 3.72 -0.39 -6.32
CA MET A 108 4.13 0.34 -5.12
C MET A 108 3.15 1.50 -4.94
N ASN A 109 2.14 1.30 -4.10
CA ASN A 109 1.08 2.30 -3.91
C ASN A 109 1.19 2.98 -2.55
N SER A 110 1.10 4.31 -2.51
CA SER A 110 1.13 5.13 -1.28
C SER A 110 2.34 4.90 -0.37
N VAL A 111 3.48 4.44 -0.87
CA VAL A 111 4.65 4.08 -0.04
C VAL A 111 5.91 4.89 -0.35
N ALA A 112 6.13 5.28 -1.62
CA ALA A 112 7.37 5.93 -2.03
C ALA A 112 7.66 7.24 -1.26
N GLN A 113 6.60 7.96 -0.86
CA GLN A 113 6.70 9.20 -0.09
C GLN A 113 7.26 9.04 1.34
N TYR A 114 7.32 7.82 1.87
CA TYR A 114 7.88 7.53 3.20
C TYR A 114 9.34 7.08 3.15
N MET A 115 9.91 6.91 1.95
CA MET A 115 11.26 6.42 1.75
C MET A 115 12.23 7.60 1.56
N THR A 116 13.43 7.49 2.15
CA THR A 116 14.53 8.36 1.74
C THR A 116 14.97 8.00 0.31
N PRO A 117 15.66 8.90 -0.40
CA PRO A 117 16.18 8.57 -1.74
C PRO A 117 16.97 7.26 -1.77
N GLU A 118 17.83 7.02 -0.77
CA GLU A 118 18.69 5.82 -0.70
C GLU A 118 17.85 4.55 -0.47
N VAL A 119 16.79 4.63 0.35
CA VAL A 119 15.86 3.51 0.58
C VAL A 119 15.06 3.23 -0.69
N LEU A 120 14.58 4.27 -1.37
CA LEU A 120 13.86 4.14 -2.64
C LEU A 120 14.74 3.53 -3.72
N ASP A 121 15.99 4.01 -3.88
CA ASP A 121 16.95 3.46 -4.84
C ASP A 121 17.23 1.97 -4.57
N SER A 122 17.39 1.60 -3.29
CA SER A 122 17.58 0.20 -2.89
C SER A 122 16.34 -0.66 -3.22
N ALA A 123 15.14 -0.14 -2.98
CA ALA A 123 13.89 -0.81 -3.31
C ALA A 123 13.73 -0.99 -4.83
N LEU A 124 14.01 0.07 -5.61
CA LEU A 124 13.95 0.03 -7.08
C LEU A 124 14.97 -0.94 -7.67
N ALA A 125 16.17 -1.06 -7.08
CA ALA A 125 17.17 -2.05 -7.49
C ALA A 125 16.65 -3.50 -7.32
N VAL A 126 15.99 -3.79 -6.17
CA VAL A 126 15.33 -5.10 -5.94
C VAL A 126 14.21 -5.33 -6.94
N VAL A 127 13.34 -4.34 -7.13
CA VAL A 127 12.22 -4.43 -8.09
C VAL A 127 12.74 -4.68 -9.51
N ARG A 128 13.76 -3.94 -9.95
CA ARG A 128 14.37 -4.12 -11.28
C ARG A 128 14.90 -5.54 -11.48
N ARG A 129 15.52 -6.12 -10.46
CA ARG A 129 16.03 -7.51 -10.51
C ARG A 129 14.90 -8.53 -10.64
N LEU A 130 13.78 -8.30 -9.93
CA LEU A 130 12.63 -9.22 -9.92
C LEU A 130 11.80 -9.14 -11.18
N LEU A 131 11.72 -7.98 -11.83
CA LEU A 131 10.91 -7.78 -13.02
C LEU A 131 11.45 -8.58 -14.21
N LYS A 132 10.57 -9.28 -14.90
CA LYS A 132 10.83 -9.89 -16.21
C LYS A 132 11.19 -8.81 -17.25
N PRO A 133 11.81 -9.15 -18.38
CA PRO A 133 12.21 -8.21 -19.42
C PRO A 133 11.08 -7.30 -19.93
N HIS A 134 9.84 -7.76 -19.91
CA HIS A 134 8.63 -7.01 -20.28
C HIS A 134 7.74 -6.69 -19.07
N GLY A 135 8.25 -6.87 -17.86
CA GLY A 135 7.54 -6.56 -16.63
C GLY A 135 7.39 -5.06 -16.42
N CYS A 136 6.36 -4.69 -15.68
CA CYS A 136 6.00 -3.30 -15.41
C CYS A 136 6.09 -2.98 -13.92
N LEU A 137 6.60 -1.79 -13.58
CA LEU A 137 6.47 -1.17 -12.27
C LEU A 137 5.43 -0.06 -12.35
N VAL A 138 4.46 -0.10 -11.45
CA VAL A 138 3.50 0.99 -11.22
C VAL A 138 3.81 1.65 -9.89
N LEU A 139 4.09 2.95 -9.92
CA LEU A 139 4.16 3.80 -8.74
C LEU A 139 2.84 4.57 -8.64
N GLY A 140 2.03 4.22 -7.65
CA GLY A 140 0.70 4.80 -7.44
C GLY A 140 0.62 5.69 -6.22
N ASP A 141 -0.33 6.62 -6.24
CA ASP A 141 -0.67 7.50 -5.12
C ASP A 141 0.55 8.23 -4.52
N ILE A 142 1.32 8.88 -5.39
CA ILE A 142 2.47 9.68 -5.01
C ILE A 142 1.99 11.07 -4.59
N LEU A 143 2.23 11.42 -3.33
CA LEU A 143 1.93 12.77 -2.83
C LEU A 143 2.90 13.78 -3.44
N ARG A 144 2.35 14.84 -4.02
CA ARG A 144 3.15 15.97 -4.49
C ARG A 144 3.38 16.96 -3.35
N PRO A 145 4.62 17.40 -3.10
CA PRO A 145 4.94 18.32 -2.01
C PRO A 145 4.15 19.64 -2.05
N GLU A 146 3.72 20.06 -3.25
CA GLU A 146 2.97 21.32 -3.45
C GLU A 146 1.48 21.19 -3.09
N VAL A 147 0.98 19.96 -2.82
CA VAL A 147 -0.42 19.74 -2.42
C VAL A 147 -0.57 20.01 -0.94
N GLY A 148 -0.99 21.22 -0.61
CA GLY A 148 -1.19 21.62 0.78
C GLY A 148 -2.31 20.85 1.48
N MET A 149 -2.20 20.75 2.81
CA MET A 149 -3.14 20.06 3.71
C MET A 149 -4.62 20.43 3.45
N ALA A 150 -4.91 21.67 3.08
CA ALA A 150 -6.28 22.12 2.78
C ALA A 150 -6.89 21.36 1.58
N ARG A 151 -6.07 20.98 0.61
CA ARG A 151 -6.49 20.25 -0.58
C ARG A 151 -6.76 18.79 -0.26
N ASP A 152 -5.93 18.17 0.58
CA ASP A 152 -6.12 16.81 1.09
C ASP A 152 -7.41 16.72 1.91
N VAL A 153 -7.65 17.68 2.79
CA VAL A 153 -8.90 17.79 3.56
C VAL A 153 -10.11 17.93 2.65
N ALA A 154 -10.04 18.81 1.64
CA ALA A 154 -11.13 19.00 0.68
C ALA A 154 -11.40 17.72 -0.15
N ALA A 155 -10.35 17.00 -0.54
CA ALA A 155 -10.48 15.71 -1.23
C ALA A 155 -11.16 14.65 -0.35
N LEU A 156 -10.72 14.52 0.92
CA LEU A 156 -11.33 13.60 1.88
C LEU A 156 -12.81 13.94 2.12
N VAL A 157 -13.14 15.21 2.32
CA VAL A 157 -14.52 15.66 2.56
C VAL A 157 -15.40 15.35 1.35
N ARG A 158 -14.92 15.63 0.13
CA ARG A 158 -15.63 15.31 -1.11
C ARG A 158 -15.85 13.80 -1.24
N PHE A 159 -14.80 13.01 -1.04
CA PHE A 159 -14.87 11.56 -1.08
C PHE A 159 -15.87 11.01 -0.05
N ALA A 160 -15.82 11.51 1.18
CA ALA A 160 -16.71 11.10 2.26
C ALA A 160 -18.18 11.49 1.98
N ALA A 161 -18.43 12.67 1.41
CA ALA A 161 -19.78 13.09 1.01
C ALA A 161 -20.35 12.19 -0.09
N THR A 162 -19.51 11.78 -1.07
CA THR A 162 -19.93 10.91 -2.18
C THR A 162 -20.23 9.47 -1.71
N HIS A 163 -19.54 9.01 -0.65
CA HIS A 163 -19.62 7.62 -0.19
C HIS A 163 -20.34 7.45 1.15
N GLY A 164 -20.95 8.50 1.68
CA GLY A 164 -21.87 8.42 2.83
C GLY A 164 -21.23 8.32 4.21
N PHE A 165 -19.93 8.72 4.37
CA PHE A 165 -19.25 8.72 5.67
C PHE A 165 -18.73 10.11 6.11
N LEU A 166 -19.40 11.19 5.68
CA LEU A 166 -18.97 12.57 5.94
C LEU A 166 -18.82 12.87 7.44
N LYS A 167 -19.73 12.36 8.27
CA LYS A 167 -19.67 12.53 9.74
C LYS A 167 -18.38 11.92 10.30
N ASP A 168 -18.07 10.71 9.89
CA ASP A 168 -16.85 10.00 10.34
C ASP A 168 -15.58 10.70 9.85
N ALA A 169 -15.60 11.22 8.62
CA ALA A 169 -14.48 11.99 8.07
C ALA A 169 -14.20 13.25 8.88
N LEU A 170 -15.23 14.01 9.29
CA LEU A 170 -15.08 15.20 10.11
C LEU A 170 -14.52 14.87 11.51
N ILE A 171 -15.01 13.80 12.14
CA ILE A 171 -14.48 13.31 13.42
C ILE A 171 -13.02 12.87 13.25
N GLY A 172 -12.73 12.10 12.19
CA GLY A 172 -11.38 11.61 11.88
C GLY A 172 -10.39 12.74 11.64
N LEU A 173 -10.78 13.83 10.97
CA LEU A 173 -9.93 15.00 10.75
C LEU A 173 -9.54 15.65 12.07
N VAL A 174 -10.46 15.77 13.02
CA VAL A 174 -10.16 16.29 14.37
C VAL A 174 -9.19 15.36 15.11
N SER A 175 -9.43 14.05 15.08
CA SER A 175 -8.55 13.05 15.72
C SER A 175 -7.14 13.06 15.10
N THR A 176 -7.06 13.14 13.76
CA THR A 176 -5.77 13.17 13.05
C THR A 176 -4.99 14.46 13.34
N ALA A 177 -5.68 15.61 13.45
CA ALA A 177 -5.04 16.87 13.82
C ALA A 177 -4.42 16.84 15.23
N LEU A 178 -4.92 15.96 16.11
CA LEU A 178 -4.44 15.78 17.49
C LEU A 178 -3.49 14.57 17.62
N SER A 179 -3.20 13.84 16.54
CA SER A 179 -2.40 12.61 16.55
C SER A 179 -0.96 12.83 16.10
N ASP A 180 -0.11 11.84 16.36
CA ASP A 180 1.30 11.77 15.92
C ASP A 180 1.48 11.69 14.40
N TYR A 181 0.43 11.42 13.63
CA TYR A 181 0.45 11.43 12.17
C TYR A 181 0.94 12.77 11.59
N ARG A 182 0.57 13.87 12.25
CA ARG A 182 1.05 15.19 11.86
C ARG A 182 2.57 15.33 12.02
N GLN A 183 3.15 14.70 13.05
CA GLN A 183 4.60 14.69 13.26
C GLN A 183 5.30 13.81 12.22
N LEU A 184 4.72 12.65 11.89
CA LEU A 184 5.24 11.78 10.83
C LEU A 184 5.28 12.51 9.49
N ARG A 185 4.18 13.17 9.09
CA ARG A 185 4.14 13.97 7.84
C ARG A 185 5.22 15.05 7.81
N ALA A 186 5.38 15.79 8.89
CA ALA A 186 6.38 16.84 8.98
C ALA A 186 7.82 16.30 8.84
N LYS A 187 8.11 15.10 9.38
CA LYS A 187 9.41 14.44 9.29
C LYS A 187 9.75 13.95 7.87
N VAL A 188 8.76 13.45 7.13
CA VAL A 188 8.93 12.99 5.75
C VAL A 188 8.75 14.10 4.70
N GLY A 189 8.54 15.34 5.14
CA GLY A 189 8.46 16.50 4.24
C GLY A 189 7.14 16.62 3.47
N LEU A 190 6.03 16.10 4.03
CA LEU A 190 4.69 16.06 3.41
C LEU A 190 3.73 17.08 4.04
#